data_2d3114be1488faf7da505c98a5549ea1
#
_entry.id   2d3114be1488faf7da505c98a5549ea1
#
_cell.length_a   1.000
_cell.length_b   1.000
_cell.length_c   1.000
_cell.angle_alpha   90.00
_cell.angle_beta   90.00
_cell.angle_gamma   90.00
#
_symmetry.space_group_name_H-M   'P 1'
#
loop_
_entity.id
_entity.type
_entity.pdbx_description
1 polymer ?
#
loop_
_entity_poly.entity_id
_entity_poly.type
_entity_poly.pdbx_seq_one_letter_code
_entity_poly.pdbx_strand_id
1 'polypeptide(L)'
;MRKKLLTLAVATVAASSLLTGCGGSSSNDKKAASDENITAVSREDGSGTRGAFIELFGIEQKDKDGNKVDKTTSSVQITNSTSVMMTTVAENKAAIGYISLGSLNDTVKAVKIDGAEASVDTVKDGSYKIVRPFNIVTKDKLSKQAQDFENYIMSADGQKIIQDNGYIKADEKAPAYKSNGAKVKLLLVDLLQ
;
A
#
# COMPACT_ATOMS: atom_id res chain seq x y z
N MET A 1 52.63 55.79 15.78
CA MET A 1 53.97 55.76 15.13
C MET A 1 53.95 54.72 14.02
N ARG A 2 54.25 55.23 12.80
CA ARG A 2 54.81 54.53 11.61
C ARG A 2 54.06 53.30 11.08
N LYS A 3 53.23 53.44 10.02
CA LYS A 3 53.57 53.51 8.58
C LYS A 3 54.40 52.32 8.09
N LYS A 4 53.84 51.57 7.13
CA LYS A 4 54.32 51.22 5.80
C LYS A 4 53.33 50.21 5.19
N LEU A 5 52.54 50.57 4.29
CA LEU A 5 52.49 50.50 2.83
C LEU A 5 53.56 49.61 2.18
N LEU A 6 53.16 48.59 1.47
CA LEU A 6 53.77 48.25 0.21
C LEU A 6 52.73 47.59 -0.74
N THR A 7 52.70 48.19 -1.90
CA THR A 7 51.89 47.99 -3.08
C THR A 7 52.47 46.90 -4.01
N LEU A 8 51.64 46.55 -5.01
CA LEU A 8 51.96 46.02 -6.37
C LEU A 8 52.14 44.50 -6.43
N ALA A 9 51.51 43.75 -7.32
CA ALA A 9 51.43 43.96 -8.76
C ALA A 9 50.28 43.16 -9.41
N VAL A 10 49.75 43.75 -10.44
CA VAL A 10 48.84 43.28 -11.48
C VAL A 10 49.45 42.19 -12.33
N ALA A 11 48.69 41.15 -12.67
CA ALA A 11 48.92 40.37 -13.87
C ALA A 11 47.58 39.89 -14.43
N THR A 12 47.06 40.61 -15.37
CA THR A 12 45.99 40.24 -16.32
C THR A 12 46.53 39.22 -17.30
N VAL A 13 45.84 38.08 -17.43
CA VAL A 13 45.91 37.24 -18.63
C VAL A 13 44.52 36.99 -19.12
N ALA A 14 44.20 37.70 -20.18
CA ALA A 14 43.09 37.41 -21.05
C ALA A 14 43.45 36.24 -21.96
N ALA A 15 42.63 35.21 -21.96
CA ALA A 15 42.62 34.22 -23.03
C ALA A 15 41.17 33.89 -23.38
N SER A 16 40.77 34.50 -24.47
CA SER A 16 39.59 34.24 -25.29
C SER A 16 39.73 32.89 -25.97
N SER A 17 38.71 32.04 -25.84
CA SER A 17 38.47 30.95 -26.80
C SER A 17 37.00 30.61 -26.84
N LEU A 18 36.34 31.19 -27.87
CA LEU A 18 35.58 30.49 -28.93
C LEU A 18 34.36 29.75 -28.51
N LEU A 19 33.21 30.46 -28.67
CA LEU A 19 31.91 29.86 -28.95
C LEU A 19 32.04 29.04 -30.24
N THR A 20 31.82 27.72 -30.12
CA THR A 20 31.30 26.95 -31.22
C THR A 20 29.90 26.56 -30.85
N GLY A 21 28.96 27.28 -31.40
CA GLY A 21 27.57 26.88 -31.51
C GLY A 21 27.49 25.63 -32.39
N CYS A 22 26.80 24.64 -31.98
CA CYS A 22 26.29 23.61 -32.85
C CYS A 22 24.83 23.30 -32.49
N GLY A 23 24.10 23.35 -33.47
CA GLY A 23 22.71 23.39 -33.73
C GLY A 23 21.85 22.30 -33.03
N GLY A 24 20.61 22.59 -33.04
CA GLY A 24 19.50 21.86 -32.47
C GLY A 24 19.45 20.37 -32.77
N SER A 25 19.10 19.67 -31.75
CA SER A 25 18.34 18.45 -31.86
C SER A 25 17.36 18.45 -30.71
N SER A 26 16.09 18.51 -31.07
CA SER A 26 15.00 18.11 -30.18
C SER A 26 15.26 16.68 -29.75
N SER A 27 15.97 16.50 -28.65
CA SER A 27 15.96 15.25 -27.95
C SER A 27 14.75 15.25 -27.01
N ASN A 28 13.75 14.47 -27.41
CA ASN A 28 12.76 13.93 -26.52
C ASN A 28 13.48 13.49 -25.25
N ASP A 29 13.37 14.29 -24.20
CA ASP A 29 13.69 13.85 -22.84
C ASP A 29 12.67 12.79 -22.43
N LYS A 30 12.86 11.58 -22.94
CA LYS A 30 12.51 10.40 -22.18
C LYS A 30 13.43 10.46 -20.96
N LYS A 31 12.95 11.06 -19.89
CA LYS A 31 13.52 10.97 -18.57
C LYS A 31 13.77 9.49 -18.34
N ALA A 32 15.04 9.07 -18.44
CA ALA A 32 15.45 7.74 -18.10
C ALA A 32 14.90 7.48 -16.69
N ALA A 33 14.18 6.38 -16.53
CA ALA A 33 13.81 5.90 -15.22
C ALA A 33 15.11 5.87 -14.41
N SER A 34 15.15 6.62 -13.33
CA SER A 34 16.30 6.61 -12.43
C SER A 34 16.51 5.16 -11.99
N ASP A 35 17.75 4.68 -12.01
CA ASP A 35 18.16 3.37 -11.45
C ASP A 35 18.00 3.34 -9.91
N GLU A 36 16.99 4.00 -9.38
CA GLU A 36 16.66 3.93 -7.95
C GLU A 36 16.03 2.56 -7.69
N ASN A 37 16.71 1.77 -6.88
CA ASN A 37 16.18 0.49 -6.43
C ASN A 37 14.85 0.71 -5.71
N ILE A 38 13.81 -0.02 -6.12
CA ILE A 38 12.52 0.03 -5.46
C ILE A 38 12.64 -0.49 -4.03
N THR A 39 12.19 0.31 -3.07
CA THR A 39 12.06 -0.08 -1.66
C THR A 39 10.69 -0.69 -1.45
N ALA A 40 10.61 -2.00 -1.38
CA ALA A 40 9.37 -2.69 -1.04
C ALA A 40 9.19 -2.75 0.48
N VAL A 41 8.02 -2.33 0.97
CA VAL A 41 7.66 -2.39 2.39
C VAL A 41 6.52 -3.39 2.57
N SER A 42 6.70 -4.33 3.49
CA SER A 42 5.73 -5.37 3.80
C SER A 42 5.32 -5.35 5.27
N ARG A 43 4.21 -6.00 5.58
CA ARG A 43 3.77 -6.21 6.94
C ARG A 43 4.42 -7.47 7.53
N GLU A 44 4.37 -7.55 8.84
CA GLU A 44 4.84 -8.70 9.63
C GLU A 44 4.05 -9.99 9.35
N ASP A 45 4.61 -11.12 9.74
CA ASP A 45 3.90 -12.40 9.73
C ASP A 45 2.70 -12.36 10.70
N GLY A 46 1.59 -12.97 10.27
CA GLY A 46 0.33 -12.92 11.01
C GLY A 46 -0.55 -11.69 10.72
N SER A 47 -0.06 -10.71 9.96
CA SER A 47 -0.90 -9.62 9.46
C SER A 47 -1.92 -10.15 8.45
N GLY A 48 -3.21 -9.90 8.72
CA GLY A 48 -4.29 -10.24 7.79
C GLY A 48 -4.16 -9.54 6.44
N THR A 49 -3.72 -8.28 6.44
CA THR A 49 -3.45 -7.51 5.22
C THR A 49 -2.30 -8.11 4.41
N ARG A 50 -1.22 -8.58 5.08
CA ARG A 50 -0.14 -9.31 4.39
C ARG A 50 -0.67 -10.61 3.77
N GLY A 51 -1.38 -11.43 4.57
CA GLY A 51 -1.92 -12.69 4.07
C GLY A 51 -2.80 -12.51 2.84
N ALA A 52 -3.66 -11.49 2.85
CA ALA A 52 -4.49 -11.17 1.71
C ALA A 52 -3.66 -10.68 0.51
N PHE A 53 -2.66 -9.83 0.72
CA PHE A 53 -1.79 -9.33 -0.34
C PHE A 53 -1.03 -10.47 -1.03
N ILE A 54 -0.33 -11.33 -0.27
CA ILE A 54 0.47 -12.41 -0.87
C ILE A 54 -0.39 -13.45 -1.59
N GLU A 55 -1.61 -13.72 -1.09
CA GLU A 55 -2.55 -14.64 -1.74
C GLU A 55 -3.11 -14.06 -3.03
N LEU A 56 -3.65 -12.84 -3.00
CA LEU A 56 -4.33 -12.23 -4.14
C LEU A 56 -3.38 -11.85 -5.29
N PHE A 57 -2.13 -11.52 -4.96
CA PHE A 57 -1.10 -11.24 -5.96
C PHE A 57 -0.29 -12.48 -6.38
N GLY A 58 -0.62 -13.68 -5.86
CA GLY A 58 0.04 -14.94 -6.23
C GLY A 58 1.47 -15.05 -5.73
N ILE A 59 1.85 -14.28 -4.71
CA ILE A 59 3.15 -14.36 -4.04
C ILE A 59 3.18 -15.61 -3.15
N GLU A 60 2.06 -15.96 -2.52
CA GLU A 60 1.89 -17.24 -1.86
C GLU A 60 1.69 -18.34 -2.90
N GLN A 61 2.54 -19.33 -2.88
CA GLN A 61 2.52 -20.45 -3.84
C GLN A 61 2.45 -21.78 -3.11
N LYS A 62 1.97 -22.81 -3.79
CA LYS A 62 2.01 -24.19 -3.27
C LYS A 62 3.35 -24.84 -3.61
N ASP A 63 3.96 -25.51 -2.63
CA ASP A 63 5.10 -26.40 -2.85
C ASP A 63 4.65 -27.75 -3.46
N LYS A 64 5.61 -28.66 -3.66
CA LYS A 64 5.33 -29.99 -4.24
C LYS A 64 4.41 -30.84 -3.36
N ASP A 65 4.36 -30.56 -2.07
CA ASP A 65 3.57 -31.29 -1.07
C ASP A 65 2.20 -30.63 -0.86
N GLY A 66 1.92 -29.50 -1.57
CA GLY A 66 0.68 -28.76 -1.51
C GLY A 66 0.60 -27.73 -0.38
N ASN A 67 1.69 -27.53 0.38
CA ASN A 67 1.73 -26.54 1.44
C ASN A 67 1.86 -25.12 0.86
N LYS A 68 1.22 -24.17 1.51
CA LYS A 68 1.35 -22.75 1.17
C LYS A 68 2.71 -22.22 1.61
N VAL A 69 3.42 -21.59 0.70
CA VAL A 69 4.75 -21.01 0.91
C VAL A 69 4.73 -19.55 0.47
N ASP A 70 5.03 -18.65 1.40
CA ASP A 70 5.23 -17.24 1.10
C ASP A 70 6.56 -17.05 0.34
N LYS A 71 6.47 -16.49 -0.88
CA LYS A 71 7.61 -16.19 -1.76
C LYS A 71 8.01 -14.72 -1.71
N THR A 72 7.58 -13.98 -0.70
CA THR A 72 8.05 -12.60 -0.49
C THR A 72 9.57 -12.61 -0.39
N THR A 73 10.22 -11.73 -1.15
CA THR A 73 11.69 -11.61 -1.09
C THR A 73 12.17 -11.19 0.29
N SER A 74 13.33 -11.70 0.71
CA SER A 74 13.95 -11.34 2.00
C SER A 74 14.47 -9.90 2.05
N SER A 75 14.53 -9.20 0.92
CA SER A 75 15.00 -7.81 0.84
C SER A 75 13.93 -6.78 1.17
N VAL A 76 12.68 -7.18 1.41
CA VAL A 76 11.62 -6.24 1.80
C VAL A 76 11.85 -5.69 3.21
N GLN A 77 11.52 -4.43 3.39
CA GLN A 77 11.46 -3.82 4.71
C GLN A 77 10.19 -4.28 5.43
N ILE A 78 10.31 -4.88 6.62
CA ILE A 78 9.17 -5.34 7.40
C ILE A 78 8.77 -4.29 8.43
N THR A 79 7.47 -4.03 8.54
CA THR A 79 6.88 -3.20 9.61
C THR A 79 5.64 -3.84 10.20
N ASN A 80 5.40 -3.62 11.49
CA ASN A 80 4.18 -4.04 12.19
C ASN A 80 3.16 -2.89 12.36
N SER A 81 3.36 -1.80 11.64
CA SER A 81 2.52 -0.60 11.77
C SER A 81 2.13 -0.05 10.40
N THR A 82 0.82 0.13 10.19
CA THR A 82 0.28 0.79 9.00
C THR A 82 0.78 2.23 8.89
N SER A 83 0.86 2.96 10.01
CA SER A 83 1.35 4.34 10.03
C SER A 83 2.83 4.41 9.61
N VAL A 84 3.67 3.49 10.10
CA VAL A 84 5.08 3.44 9.70
C VAL A 84 5.21 3.11 8.21
N MET A 85 4.40 2.17 7.69
CA MET A 85 4.38 1.88 6.26
C MET A 85 4.04 3.11 5.43
N MET A 86 2.98 3.82 5.79
CA MET A 86 2.56 5.04 5.09
C MET A 86 3.62 6.12 5.14
N THR A 87 4.24 6.37 6.30
CA THR A 87 5.34 7.34 6.45
C THR A 87 6.53 6.95 5.58
N THR A 88 6.93 5.68 5.58
CA THR A 88 8.05 5.19 4.76
C THR A 88 7.80 5.42 3.27
N VAL A 89 6.57 5.13 2.80
CA VAL A 89 6.20 5.36 1.39
C VAL A 89 6.09 6.85 1.06
N ALA A 90 5.56 7.66 1.97
CA ALA A 90 5.44 9.12 1.76
C ALA A 90 6.81 9.82 1.67
N GLU A 91 7.78 9.37 2.43
CA GLU A 91 9.12 9.98 2.51
C GLU A 91 10.10 9.45 1.45
N ASN A 92 9.82 8.30 0.83
CA ASN A 92 10.69 7.67 -0.15
C ASN A 92 9.96 7.49 -1.50
N LYS A 93 10.33 8.29 -2.50
CA LYS A 93 9.73 8.24 -3.85
C LYS A 93 9.90 6.90 -4.57
N ALA A 94 10.87 6.10 -4.18
CA ALA A 94 11.12 4.77 -4.72
C ALA A 94 10.44 3.67 -3.88
N ALA A 95 9.69 4.01 -2.83
CA ALA A 95 9.02 3.03 -1.99
C ALA A 95 7.64 2.64 -2.52
N ILE A 96 7.30 1.38 -2.31
CA ILE A 96 5.97 0.81 -2.55
C ILE A 96 5.58 -0.04 -1.34
N GLY A 97 4.32 0.03 -0.95
CA GLY A 97 3.75 -0.76 0.14
C GLY A 97 2.29 -1.06 -0.11
N TYR A 98 1.63 -1.69 0.84
CA TYR A 98 0.21 -2.00 0.79
C TYR A 98 -0.47 -1.77 2.14
N ILE A 99 -1.68 -1.30 2.11
CA ILE A 99 -2.51 -1.00 3.29
C ILE A 99 -3.96 -1.37 3.02
N SER A 100 -4.79 -1.41 4.05
CA SER A 100 -6.25 -1.50 3.88
C SER A 100 -6.84 -0.17 3.41
N LEU A 101 -7.90 -0.19 2.61
CA LEU A 101 -8.58 1.01 2.12
C LEU A 101 -8.99 1.97 3.24
N GLY A 102 -9.49 1.44 4.36
CA GLY A 102 -9.88 2.27 5.51
C GLY A 102 -8.73 3.04 6.16
N SER A 103 -7.47 2.73 5.81
CA SER A 103 -6.29 3.46 6.28
C SER A 103 -5.75 4.46 5.26
N LEU A 104 -6.26 4.46 4.02
CA LEU A 104 -5.79 5.35 2.97
C LEU A 104 -6.12 6.81 3.30
N ASN A 105 -5.15 7.68 3.07
CA ASN A 105 -5.31 9.13 3.14
C ASN A 105 -4.39 9.83 2.12
N ASP A 106 -4.45 11.15 2.07
CA ASP A 106 -3.76 11.99 1.07
C ASP A 106 -2.23 12.04 1.23
N THR A 107 -1.65 11.37 2.24
CA THR A 107 -0.19 11.34 2.44
C THR A 107 0.52 10.40 1.46
N VAL A 108 -0.20 9.44 0.89
CA VAL A 108 0.32 8.47 -0.07
C VAL A 108 -0.58 8.41 -1.30
N LYS A 109 0.00 8.02 -2.43
CA LYS A 109 -0.73 7.84 -3.68
C LYS A 109 -1.10 6.38 -3.87
N ALA A 110 -2.40 6.10 -3.92
CA ALA A 110 -2.89 4.80 -4.35
C ALA A 110 -2.60 4.56 -5.83
N VAL A 111 -2.15 3.36 -6.17
CA VAL A 111 -1.97 2.92 -7.56
C VAL A 111 -3.22 2.19 -8.05
N LYS A 112 -3.48 2.29 -9.35
CA LYS A 112 -4.55 1.51 -9.98
C LYS A 112 -4.08 0.08 -10.19
N ILE A 113 -4.95 -0.87 -9.92
CA ILE A 113 -4.72 -2.29 -10.23
C ILE A 113 -5.60 -2.66 -11.43
N ASP A 114 -4.99 -3.16 -12.49
CA ASP A 114 -5.66 -3.46 -13.78
C ASP A 114 -6.50 -2.29 -14.32
N GLY A 115 -6.05 -1.05 -14.05
CA GLY A 115 -6.73 0.17 -14.46
C GLY A 115 -7.84 0.65 -13.53
N ALA A 116 -8.25 -0.15 -12.54
CA ALA A 116 -9.26 0.21 -11.54
C ALA A 116 -8.64 0.91 -10.33
N GLU A 117 -9.31 1.93 -9.83
CA GLU A 117 -8.98 2.58 -8.56
C GLU A 117 -9.55 1.77 -7.39
N ALA A 118 -8.84 1.77 -6.26
CA ALA A 118 -9.38 1.20 -5.03
C ALA A 118 -10.43 2.14 -4.44
N SER A 119 -11.69 1.78 -4.54
CA SER A 119 -12.82 2.52 -3.98
C SER A 119 -13.99 1.59 -3.68
N VAL A 120 -14.90 2.06 -2.84
CA VAL A 120 -16.14 1.33 -2.53
C VAL A 120 -16.95 1.02 -3.80
N ASP A 121 -17.00 1.97 -4.74
CA ASP A 121 -17.80 1.83 -5.96
C ASP A 121 -17.20 0.80 -6.91
N THR A 122 -15.88 0.83 -7.13
CA THR A 122 -15.19 -0.12 -8.01
C THR A 122 -15.14 -1.54 -7.46
N VAL A 123 -15.24 -1.68 -6.12
CA VAL A 123 -15.44 -3.00 -5.49
C VAL A 123 -16.84 -3.51 -5.71
N LYS A 124 -17.85 -2.67 -5.53
CA LYS A 124 -19.25 -3.07 -5.69
C LYS A 124 -19.60 -3.41 -7.13
N ASP A 125 -19.02 -2.74 -8.11
CA ASP A 125 -19.21 -3.03 -9.53
C ASP A 125 -18.33 -4.17 -10.04
N GLY A 126 -17.36 -4.66 -9.22
CA GLY A 126 -16.46 -5.76 -9.51
C GLY A 126 -15.30 -5.41 -10.43
N SER A 127 -15.06 -4.15 -10.74
CA SER A 127 -13.91 -3.71 -11.53
C SER A 127 -12.61 -3.78 -10.74
N TYR A 128 -12.62 -3.50 -9.43
CA TYR A 128 -11.50 -3.71 -8.52
C TYR A 128 -11.57 -5.09 -7.88
N LYS A 129 -10.58 -5.95 -8.16
CA LYS A 129 -10.62 -7.38 -7.81
C LYS A 129 -9.82 -7.75 -6.57
N ILE A 130 -9.00 -6.83 -6.05
CA ILE A 130 -8.16 -7.09 -4.87
C ILE A 130 -8.98 -6.85 -3.62
N VAL A 131 -9.79 -7.83 -3.26
CA VAL A 131 -10.83 -7.71 -2.24
C VAL A 131 -10.83 -8.95 -1.36
N ARG A 132 -10.92 -8.78 -0.06
CA ARG A 132 -11.07 -9.86 0.92
C ARG A 132 -12.23 -9.57 1.88
N PRO A 133 -13.05 -10.57 2.18
CA PRO A 133 -14.06 -10.42 3.22
C PRO A 133 -13.43 -10.55 4.61
N PHE A 134 -13.90 -9.75 5.55
CA PHE A 134 -13.73 -10.05 6.97
C PHE A 134 -14.77 -11.08 7.42
N ASN A 135 -14.36 -11.99 8.27
CA ASN A 135 -15.22 -13.06 8.74
C ASN A 135 -15.29 -13.03 10.27
N ILE A 136 -16.49 -13.14 10.83
CA ILE A 136 -16.67 -13.51 12.24
C ILE A 136 -16.70 -15.02 12.33
N VAL A 137 -15.86 -15.60 13.16
CA VAL A 137 -15.83 -17.03 13.45
C VAL A 137 -16.44 -17.24 14.83
N THR A 138 -17.47 -18.06 14.90
CA THR A 138 -18.17 -18.36 16.15
C THR A 138 -18.17 -19.85 16.44
N LYS A 139 -18.28 -20.23 17.73
CA LYS A 139 -18.62 -21.58 18.12
C LYS A 139 -20.10 -21.86 17.86
N ASP A 140 -20.49 -23.14 17.80
CA ASP A 140 -21.89 -23.51 17.58
C ASP A 140 -22.83 -22.96 18.66
N LYS A 141 -22.37 -22.84 19.89
CA LYS A 141 -23.11 -22.23 21.01
C LYS A 141 -22.36 -21.01 21.50
N LEU A 142 -22.96 -19.85 21.35
CA LEU A 142 -22.48 -18.60 21.91
C LEU A 142 -23.04 -18.36 23.29
N SER A 143 -22.27 -17.66 24.16
CA SER A 143 -22.86 -17.01 25.32
C SER A 143 -23.83 -15.91 24.88
N LYS A 144 -24.73 -15.49 25.77
CA LYS A 144 -25.64 -14.37 25.49
C LYS A 144 -24.87 -13.10 25.12
N GLN A 145 -23.80 -12.80 25.81
CA GLN A 145 -22.96 -11.63 25.58
C GLN A 145 -22.25 -11.68 24.21
N ALA A 146 -21.73 -12.85 23.82
CA ALA A 146 -21.11 -13.00 22.50
C ALA A 146 -22.14 -12.90 21.37
N GLN A 147 -23.34 -13.43 21.57
CA GLN A 147 -24.43 -13.30 20.59
C GLN A 147 -24.90 -11.84 20.48
N ASP A 148 -25.00 -11.12 21.60
CA ASP A 148 -25.39 -9.72 21.62
C ASP A 148 -24.34 -8.84 20.89
N PHE A 149 -23.06 -9.10 21.11
CA PHE A 149 -21.97 -8.44 20.40
C PHE A 149 -21.99 -8.73 18.90
N GLU A 150 -22.17 -9.98 18.49
CA GLU A 150 -22.35 -10.35 17.07
C GLU A 150 -23.55 -9.61 16.44
N ASN A 151 -24.69 -9.59 17.16
CA ASN A 151 -25.88 -8.88 16.70
C ASN A 151 -25.64 -7.38 16.58
N TYR A 152 -24.90 -6.78 17.51
CA TYR A 152 -24.53 -5.37 17.44
C TYR A 152 -23.65 -5.07 16.22
N ILE A 153 -22.60 -5.87 15.98
CA ILE A 153 -21.75 -5.69 14.79
C ILE A 153 -22.60 -5.76 13.51
N MET A 154 -23.59 -6.66 13.44
CA MET A 154 -24.45 -6.84 12.28
C MET A 154 -25.63 -5.85 12.22
N SER A 155 -25.83 -5.05 13.27
CA SER A 155 -26.89 -4.03 13.31
C SER A 155 -26.59 -2.83 12.39
N ALA A 156 -27.59 -2.00 12.13
CA ALA A 156 -27.41 -0.77 11.38
C ALA A 156 -26.34 0.16 11.99
N ASP A 157 -26.31 0.24 13.33
CA ASP A 157 -25.34 1.07 14.06
C ASP A 157 -23.91 0.52 13.92
N GLY A 158 -23.74 -0.80 14.12
CA GLY A 158 -22.44 -1.46 13.92
C GLY A 158 -21.95 -1.33 12.48
N GLN A 159 -22.82 -1.55 11.49
CA GLN A 159 -22.49 -1.42 10.08
C GLN A 159 -22.20 0.03 9.66
N LYS A 160 -22.82 1.00 10.33
CA LYS A 160 -22.49 2.41 10.13
C LYS A 160 -21.06 2.72 10.63
N ILE A 161 -20.67 2.23 11.80
CA ILE A 161 -19.31 2.40 12.33
C ILE A 161 -18.29 1.82 11.34
N ILE A 162 -18.56 0.64 10.78
CA ILE A 162 -17.71 -0.02 9.78
C ILE A 162 -17.54 0.88 8.55
N GLN A 163 -18.64 1.42 8.03
CA GLN A 163 -18.62 2.30 6.87
C GLN A 163 -17.90 3.63 7.16
N ASP A 164 -18.12 4.22 8.35
CA ASP A 164 -17.48 5.48 8.74
C ASP A 164 -15.95 5.33 8.89
N ASN A 165 -15.46 4.10 9.09
CA ASN A 165 -14.03 3.76 9.10
C ASN A 165 -13.47 3.33 7.73
N GLY A 166 -14.18 3.60 6.65
CA GLY A 166 -13.69 3.38 5.28
C GLY A 166 -13.82 1.94 4.76
N TYR A 167 -14.54 1.07 5.48
CA TYR A 167 -14.80 -0.31 5.05
C TYR A 167 -16.16 -0.44 4.39
N ILE A 168 -16.36 -1.52 3.66
CA ILE A 168 -17.63 -1.81 3.01
C ILE A 168 -18.50 -2.62 3.98
N LYS A 169 -19.70 -2.10 4.28
CA LYS A 169 -20.67 -2.81 5.10
C LYS A 169 -21.06 -4.14 4.48
N ALA A 170 -21.41 -5.12 5.32
CA ALA A 170 -21.96 -6.39 4.88
C ALA A 170 -23.26 -6.14 4.11
N ASP A 171 -23.37 -6.72 2.92
CA ASP A 171 -24.64 -6.80 2.20
C ASP A 171 -25.33 -8.11 2.58
N GLU A 172 -26.64 -8.10 2.77
CA GLU A 172 -27.45 -9.31 2.99
C GLU A 172 -27.29 -10.34 1.85
N LYS A 173 -26.86 -9.88 0.67
CA LYS A 173 -26.60 -10.70 -0.53
C LYS A 173 -25.16 -11.19 -0.63
N ALA A 174 -24.25 -10.76 0.25
CA ALA A 174 -22.89 -11.24 0.22
C ALA A 174 -22.85 -12.75 0.47
N PRO A 175 -22.14 -13.54 -0.37
CA PRO A 175 -22.13 -14.97 -0.23
C PRO A 175 -21.51 -15.35 1.14
N ALA A 176 -22.28 -16.11 1.94
CA ALA A 176 -21.76 -16.67 3.17
C ALA A 176 -20.60 -17.62 2.83
N TYR A 177 -19.41 -17.34 3.34
CA TYR A 177 -18.28 -18.24 3.21
C TYR A 177 -18.59 -19.52 3.99
N LYS A 178 -18.62 -20.67 3.29
CA LYS A 178 -18.76 -21.98 3.92
C LYS A 178 -17.38 -22.49 4.27
N SER A 179 -16.96 -22.30 5.53
CA SER A 179 -15.82 -23.05 6.06
C SER A 179 -16.27 -24.44 6.49
N ASN A 180 -15.37 -25.41 6.44
CA ASN A 180 -15.63 -26.79 6.85
C ASN A 180 -16.08 -26.87 8.33
N GLY A 181 -17.37 -26.75 8.58
CA GLY A 181 -18.00 -26.97 9.88
C GLY A 181 -18.09 -25.79 10.84
N ALA A 182 -17.54 -24.63 10.54
CA ALA A 182 -17.76 -23.41 11.32
C ALA A 182 -18.80 -22.51 10.63
N LYS A 183 -19.75 -21.98 11.40
CA LYS A 183 -20.63 -20.92 10.88
C LYS A 183 -19.80 -19.65 10.73
N VAL A 184 -19.47 -19.30 9.49
CA VAL A 184 -18.79 -18.05 9.16
C VAL A 184 -19.83 -17.09 8.63
N LYS A 185 -19.98 -15.94 9.31
CA LYS A 185 -20.81 -14.84 8.85
C LYS A 185 -19.90 -13.82 8.17
N LEU A 186 -20.16 -13.52 6.91
CA LEU A 186 -19.42 -12.51 6.17
C LEU A 186 -19.76 -11.13 6.75
N LEU A 187 -18.75 -10.40 7.16
CA LEU A 187 -18.96 -9.15 7.88
C LEU A 187 -18.52 -7.92 7.10
N LEU A 188 -17.47 -8.04 6.30
CA LEU A 188 -16.82 -6.91 5.67
C LEU A 188 -16.04 -7.32 4.43
N VAL A 189 -15.81 -6.34 3.58
CA VAL A 189 -14.84 -6.45 2.49
C VAL A 189 -13.67 -5.52 2.82
N ASP A 190 -12.49 -6.08 2.98
CA ASP A 190 -11.24 -5.32 3.07
C ASP A 190 -10.66 -5.13 1.68
N LEU A 191 -10.20 -3.92 1.42
CA LEU A 191 -9.57 -3.53 0.17
C LEU A 191 -8.07 -3.40 0.40
N LEU A 192 -7.31 -4.14 -0.36
CA LEU A 192 -5.87 -3.99 -0.43
C LEU A 192 -5.52 -2.98 -1.53
N GLN A 193 -4.62 -2.11 -1.26
CA GLN A 193 -4.07 -1.15 -2.23
C GLN A 193 -2.61 -1.40 -2.47
#